data_ccda954ba2f6b56038ccd8a6b553c852
#
_entry.id   ccda954ba2f6b56038ccd8a6b553c852
#
_cell.length_a   1.000
_cell.length_b   1.000
_cell.length_c   1.000
_cell.angle_alpha   90.00
_cell.angle_beta   90.00
_cell.angle_gamma   90.00
#
_symmetry.space_group_name_H-M   'P 1'
#
loop_
_entity.id
_entity.type
_entity.pdbx_description
1 polymer ?
#
loop_
_entity_poly.entity_id
_entity_poly.type
_entity_poly.pdbx_seq_one_letter_code
_entity_poly.pdbx_strand_id
1 'polypeptide(L)'
;MIPSYTVFGNPVAHSKSPQIHQYFAQQEGVQIEYTRTLVDNTRADFDNAARTFLQQGGAGANITLPFKHFAYDFADTHSERAQAAGAVNTFVPQKDGRILGDNTDGEGLVRDLCEHLGIELRGKRILLLGAGGAARGVVLPLLAHRPANLTIANRTYSKAVELAGIFRIEAAPLTQLQPCYDIIINATSSSLHHAAPDVPPDIFAGCFLAYDMFYADTATAFMQFAAQHGAQQTADGLGMLVGQAAAAYEQWRGFAPDIASVIRHLRAQAAE
;
A
#
# COMPACT_ATOMS: atom_id res chain seq x y z
N MET A 1 27.82 -10.45 10.01
CA MET A 1 27.53 -9.02 9.81
C MET A 1 26.03 -8.85 9.96
N ILE A 2 25.55 -7.84 10.69
CA ILE A 2 24.13 -7.56 10.84
C ILE A 2 23.63 -6.98 9.51
N PRO A 3 22.58 -7.56 8.88
CA PRO A 3 22.06 -7.03 7.62
C PRO A 3 21.41 -5.66 7.83
N SER A 4 21.71 -4.71 6.92
CA SER A 4 21.26 -3.34 6.98
C SER A 4 20.18 -3.09 5.91
N TYR A 5 19.10 -2.43 6.32
CA TYR A 5 17.96 -2.03 5.51
C TYR A 5 17.66 -0.55 5.72
N THR A 6 16.93 0.06 4.81
CA THR A 6 16.51 1.45 4.97
C THR A 6 15.16 1.71 4.29
N VAL A 7 14.54 2.84 4.65
CA VAL A 7 13.46 3.44 3.85
C VAL A 7 13.92 4.80 3.33
N PHE A 8 13.89 4.98 2.00
CA PHE A 8 14.13 6.27 1.33
C PHE A 8 12.83 7.04 1.21
N GLY A 9 12.84 8.33 1.56
CA GLY A 9 11.66 9.19 1.45
C GLY A 9 11.95 10.64 1.74
N ASN A 10 10.97 11.52 1.42
CA ASN A 10 11.01 12.94 1.80
C ASN A 10 9.57 13.51 1.87
N PRO A 11 9.01 13.75 3.06
CA PRO A 11 9.62 13.48 4.39
C PRO A 11 9.63 11.99 4.73
N VAL A 12 10.52 11.56 5.63
CA VAL A 12 10.64 10.16 6.06
C VAL A 12 10.71 9.99 7.58
N ALA A 13 10.83 11.10 8.33
CA ALA A 13 11.05 11.09 9.78
C ALA A 13 9.97 10.32 10.55
N HIS A 14 8.72 10.38 10.09
CA HIS A 14 7.55 9.74 10.73
C HIS A 14 7.26 8.32 10.23
N SER A 15 8.11 7.76 9.35
CA SER A 15 7.91 6.41 8.85
C SER A 15 7.94 5.38 10.00
N LYS A 16 6.93 4.52 10.07
CA LYS A 16 6.85 3.42 11.04
C LYS A 16 7.63 2.17 10.57
N SER A 17 8.21 2.18 9.35
CA SER A 17 8.92 1.02 8.78
C SER A 17 10.04 0.47 9.68
N PRO A 18 10.92 1.30 10.31
CA PRO A 18 11.95 0.75 11.19
C PRO A 18 11.37 -0.05 12.35
N GLN A 19 10.32 0.47 13.00
CA GLN A 19 9.65 -0.19 14.11
C GLN A 19 9.00 -1.51 13.66
N ILE A 20 8.29 -1.51 12.55
CA ILE A 20 7.62 -2.69 11.99
C ILE A 20 8.65 -3.79 11.69
N HIS A 21 9.73 -3.45 11.00
CA HIS A 21 10.76 -4.43 10.64
C HIS A 21 11.56 -4.94 11.85
N GLN A 22 11.71 -4.14 12.91
CA GLN A 22 12.28 -4.62 14.18
C GLN A 22 11.39 -5.68 14.85
N TYR A 23 10.06 -5.52 14.81
CA TYR A 23 9.15 -6.56 15.30
C TYR A 23 9.24 -7.84 14.47
N PHE A 24 9.35 -7.74 13.15
CA PHE A 24 9.54 -8.90 12.28
C PHE A 24 10.86 -9.64 12.61
N ALA A 25 11.94 -8.89 12.83
CA ALA A 25 13.22 -9.47 13.24
C ALA A 25 13.16 -10.17 14.60
N GLN A 26 12.38 -9.62 15.54
CA GLN A 26 12.12 -10.28 16.84
C GLN A 26 11.33 -11.59 16.67
N GLN A 27 10.34 -11.62 15.78
CA GLN A 27 9.60 -12.85 15.46
C GLN A 27 10.49 -13.92 14.82
N GLU A 28 11.40 -13.52 13.94
CA GLU A 28 12.39 -14.40 13.29
C GLU A 28 13.50 -14.84 14.27
N GLY A 29 13.72 -14.10 15.36
CA GLY A 29 14.82 -14.36 16.31
C GLY A 29 16.17 -13.85 15.83
N VAL A 30 16.22 -12.83 15.01
CA VAL A 30 17.43 -12.25 14.41
C VAL A 30 17.61 -10.77 14.74
N GLN A 31 18.83 -10.28 14.48
CA GLN A 31 19.12 -8.84 14.55
C GLN A 31 19.22 -8.26 13.15
N ILE A 32 18.59 -7.10 12.95
CA ILE A 32 18.72 -6.30 11.73
C ILE A 32 18.99 -4.84 12.10
N GLU A 33 19.59 -4.09 11.21
CA GLU A 33 19.61 -2.64 11.24
C GLU A 33 18.60 -2.12 10.21
N TYR A 34 17.68 -1.25 10.62
CA TYR A 34 16.73 -0.61 9.72
C TYR A 34 16.66 0.88 9.99
N THR A 35 17.04 1.69 9.02
CA THR A 35 17.18 3.14 9.13
C THR A 35 16.15 3.90 8.31
N ARG A 36 16.07 5.21 8.50
CA ARG A 36 15.38 6.17 7.64
C ARG A 36 16.43 6.99 6.91
N THR A 37 16.36 7.05 5.59
CA THR A 37 17.25 7.88 4.77
C THR A 37 16.46 8.99 4.12
N LEU A 38 16.63 10.20 4.62
CA LEU A 38 16.10 11.40 3.99
C LEU A 38 16.93 11.71 2.74
N VAL A 39 16.26 11.95 1.63
CA VAL A 39 16.89 12.27 0.34
C VAL A 39 16.28 13.55 -0.21
N ASP A 40 17.06 14.42 -0.83
CA ASP A 40 16.54 15.59 -1.52
C ASP A 40 15.73 15.21 -2.76
N ASN A 41 14.72 16.04 -3.12
CA ASN A 41 13.71 15.71 -4.11
C ASN A 41 14.21 15.81 -5.56
N THR A 42 15.43 15.32 -5.83
CA THR A 42 15.95 15.21 -7.19
C THR A 42 16.23 13.76 -7.55
N ARG A 43 16.18 13.44 -8.83
CA ARG A 43 16.54 12.13 -9.35
C ARG A 43 18.00 11.77 -9.03
N ALA A 44 18.91 12.73 -9.19
CA ALA A 44 20.33 12.52 -8.98
C ALA A 44 20.64 12.18 -7.50
N ASP A 45 20.00 12.88 -6.55
CA ASP A 45 20.20 12.62 -5.13
C ASP A 45 19.66 11.26 -4.72
N PHE A 46 18.49 10.87 -5.27
CA PHE A 46 17.93 9.54 -5.05
C PHE A 46 18.86 8.44 -5.58
N ASP A 47 19.29 8.54 -6.85
CA ASP A 47 20.16 7.55 -7.47
C ASP A 47 21.50 7.42 -6.71
N ASN A 48 22.07 8.54 -6.24
CA ASN A 48 23.30 8.54 -5.46
C ASN A 48 23.11 7.88 -4.08
N ALA A 49 22.04 8.21 -3.37
CA ALA A 49 21.73 7.62 -2.07
C ALA A 49 21.49 6.12 -2.17
N ALA A 50 20.68 5.69 -3.14
CA ALA A 50 20.40 4.28 -3.38
C ALA A 50 21.67 3.49 -3.76
N ARG A 51 22.49 4.02 -4.68
CA ARG A 51 23.75 3.41 -5.10
C ARG A 51 24.74 3.30 -3.94
N THR A 52 24.91 4.36 -3.15
CA THR A 52 25.81 4.37 -1.99
C THR A 52 25.38 3.32 -0.96
N PHE A 53 24.10 3.26 -0.62
CA PHE A 53 23.58 2.28 0.33
C PHE A 53 23.83 0.84 -0.14
N LEU A 54 23.55 0.55 -1.41
CA LEU A 54 23.73 -0.78 -1.99
C LEU A 54 25.23 -1.18 -2.07
N GLN A 55 26.11 -0.25 -2.44
CA GLN A 55 27.57 -0.47 -2.47
C GLN A 55 28.17 -0.71 -1.07
N GLN A 56 27.56 -0.18 -0.04
CA GLN A 56 27.93 -0.44 1.36
C GLN A 56 27.38 -1.79 1.90
N GLY A 57 26.76 -2.60 1.06
CA GLY A 57 26.23 -3.90 1.42
C GLY A 57 24.80 -3.87 1.97
N GLY A 58 24.01 -2.85 1.62
CA GLY A 58 22.59 -2.78 1.95
C GLY A 58 21.84 -4.04 1.47
N ALA A 59 21.12 -4.69 2.39
CA ALA A 59 20.47 -5.97 2.16
C ALA A 59 19.07 -5.84 1.53
N GLY A 60 18.52 -4.61 1.48
CA GLY A 60 17.25 -4.29 0.87
C GLY A 60 16.79 -2.89 1.29
N ALA A 61 15.87 -2.31 0.54
CA ALA A 61 15.34 -0.98 0.88
C ALA A 61 13.87 -0.87 0.52
N ASN A 62 13.11 -0.14 1.34
CA ASN A 62 11.81 0.38 0.95
C ASN A 62 11.93 1.80 0.39
N ILE A 63 11.00 2.16 -0.45
CA ILE A 63 10.93 3.48 -1.07
C ILE A 63 9.52 4.03 -0.87
N THR A 64 9.43 5.24 -0.31
CA THR A 64 8.17 5.97 -0.18
C THR A 64 8.18 7.25 -1.02
N LEU A 65 7.15 8.06 -0.86
CA LEU A 65 7.02 9.32 -1.58
C LEU A 65 8.26 10.23 -1.39
N PRO A 66 8.65 10.96 -2.44
CA PRO A 66 8.08 10.98 -3.80
C PRO A 66 8.79 10.02 -4.77
N PHE A 67 9.66 9.13 -4.34
CA PHE A 67 10.71 8.48 -5.11
C PHE A 67 10.31 7.17 -5.81
N LYS A 68 9.07 6.66 -5.67
CA LYS A 68 8.67 5.35 -6.21
C LYS A 68 8.85 5.22 -7.75
N HIS A 69 8.71 6.33 -8.50
CA HIS A 69 8.97 6.33 -9.94
C HIS A 69 10.47 6.35 -10.25
N PHE A 70 11.27 7.11 -9.47
CA PHE A 70 12.73 7.07 -9.61
C PHE A 70 13.28 5.68 -9.32
N ALA A 71 12.74 5.02 -8.30
CA ALA A 71 13.10 3.64 -7.96
C ALA A 71 12.72 2.65 -9.06
N TYR A 72 11.59 2.88 -9.74
CA TYR A 72 11.22 2.07 -10.90
C TYR A 72 12.28 2.17 -11.98
N ASP A 73 12.69 3.37 -12.35
CA ASP A 73 13.72 3.56 -13.39
C ASP A 73 15.14 3.11 -12.93
N PHE A 74 15.41 3.09 -11.63
CA PHE A 74 16.71 2.71 -11.06
C PHE A 74 16.92 1.19 -11.04
N ALA A 75 15.85 0.41 -10.85
CA ALA A 75 15.93 -1.04 -10.74
C ALA A 75 16.30 -1.71 -12.07
N ASP A 76 17.13 -2.75 -12.02
CA ASP A 76 17.55 -3.50 -13.22
C ASP A 76 16.46 -4.38 -13.79
N THR A 77 15.59 -4.90 -12.92
CA THR A 77 14.45 -5.76 -13.28
C THR A 77 13.24 -5.42 -12.41
N HIS A 78 12.04 -5.79 -12.88
CA HIS A 78 10.80 -5.48 -12.19
C HIS A 78 9.93 -6.71 -12.01
N SER A 79 9.29 -6.82 -10.85
CA SER A 79 8.20 -7.77 -10.66
C SER A 79 6.98 -7.40 -11.52
N GLU A 80 6.11 -8.37 -11.79
CA GLU A 80 4.87 -8.14 -12.53
C GLU A 80 4.01 -7.02 -11.89
N ARG A 81 3.90 -7.02 -10.56
CA ARG A 81 3.14 -6.00 -9.83
C ARG A 81 3.81 -4.62 -9.84
N ALA A 82 5.15 -4.54 -9.87
CA ALA A 82 5.85 -3.27 -10.06
C ALA A 82 5.65 -2.71 -11.48
N GLN A 83 5.68 -3.57 -12.51
CA GLN A 83 5.37 -3.19 -13.89
C GLN A 83 3.93 -2.68 -14.01
N ALA A 84 2.97 -3.40 -13.43
CA ALA A 84 1.56 -3.00 -13.41
C ALA A 84 1.37 -1.65 -12.70
N ALA A 85 2.01 -1.44 -11.55
CA ALA A 85 1.96 -0.19 -10.80
C ALA A 85 2.68 0.96 -11.51
N GLY A 86 3.71 0.68 -12.32
CA GLY A 86 4.63 1.67 -12.86
C GLY A 86 5.44 2.38 -11.76
N ALA A 87 5.67 1.69 -10.65
CA ALA A 87 6.32 2.23 -9.46
C ALA A 87 6.93 1.11 -8.61
N VAL A 88 8.04 1.40 -7.94
CA VAL A 88 8.75 0.49 -7.03
C VAL A 88 8.74 1.06 -5.62
N ASN A 89 8.34 0.26 -4.64
CA ASN A 89 8.44 0.59 -3.21
C ASN A 89 9.43 -0.30 -2.46
N THR A 90 10.05 -1.29 -3.13
CA THR A 90 10.94 -2.26 -2.49
C THR A 90 12.07 -2.63 -3.45
N PHE A 91 13.32 -2.46 -3.01
CA PHE A 91 14.51 -3.00 -3.67
C PHE A 91 14.92 -4.32 -3.05
N VAL A 92 15.14 -5.30 -3.91
CA VAL A 92 15.59 -6.63 -3.52
C VAL A 92 16.91 -6.95 -4.26
N PRO A 93 18.08 -6.75 -3.60
CA PRO A 93 19.36 -7.10 -4.19
C PRO A 93 19.44 -8.60 -4.53
N GLN A 94 19.89 -8.91 -5.74
CA GLN A 94 20.00 -10.27 -6.25
C GLN A 94 21.44 -10.77 -6.14
N LYS A 95 21.62 -12.09 -6.14
CA LYS A 95 22.95 -12.73 -6.04
C LYS A 95 23.90 -12.38 -7.19
N ASP A 96 23.37 -12.02 -8.34
CA ASP A 96 24.13 -11.60 -9.53
C ASP A 96 24.48 -10.10 -9.55
N GLY A 97 24.16 -9.39 -8.45
CA GLY A 97 24.44 -7.96 -8.27
C GLY A 97 23.37 -7.05 -8.86
N ARG A 98 22.33 -7.56 -9.54
CA ARG A 98 21.21 -6.78 -10.05
C ARG A 98 20.23 -6.45 -8.92
N ILE A 99 19.45 -5.41 -9.14
CA ILE A 99 18.37 -4.98 -8.24
C ILE A 99 17.02 -5.33 -8.87
N LEU A 100 16.26 -6.18 -8.19
CA LEU A 100 14.85 -6.37 -8.50
C LEU A 100 14.04 -5.26 -7.81
N GLY A 101 13.31 -4.47 -8.60
CA GLY A 101 12.31 -3.53 -8.12
C GLY A 101 10.95 -4.21 -7.98
N ASP A 102 10.36 -4.11 -6.80
CA ASP A 102 9.04 -4.65 -6.52
C ASP A 102 8.08 -3.58 -5.99
N ASN A 103 6.78 -3.87 -6.06
CA ASN A 103 5.73 -3.05 -5.45
C ASN A 103 4.87 -3.92 -4.54
N THR A 104 5.09 -3.79 -3.24
CA THR A 104 4.40 -4.58 -2.20
C THR A 104 3.14 -3.91 -1.66
N ASP A 105 2.78 -2.69 -2.12
CA ASP A 105 1.62 -1.95 -1.58
C ASP A 105 0.31 -2.76 -1.74
N GLY A 106 0.07 -3.28 -2.93
CA GLY A 106 -1.15 -4.04 -3.20
C GLY A 106 -1.18 -5.40 -2.50
N GLU A 107 -0.04 -6.06 -2.37
CA GLU A 107 0.10 -7.27 -1.53
C GLU A 107 -0.24 -6.95 -0.08
N GLY A 108 0.24 -5.81 0.42
CA GLY A 108 -0.06 -5.36 1.78
C GLY A 108 -1.56 -5.15 2.01
N LEU A 109 -2.26 -4.52 1.05
CA LEU A 109 -3.72 -4.36 1.12
C LEU A 109 -4.44 -5.71 1.16
N VAL A 110 -4.05 -6.64 0.29
CA VAL A 110 -4.68 -7.96 0.21
C VAL A 110 -4.43 -8.79 1.48
N ARG A 111 -3.21 -8.76 2.02
CA ARG A 111 -2.91 -9.43 3.30
C ARG A 111 -3.73 -8.86 4.45
N ASP A 112 -3.88 -7.53 4.51
CA ASP A 112 -4.74 -6.93 5.53
C ASP A 112 -6.20 -7.36 5.38
N LEU A 113 -6.74 -7.27 4.17
CA LEU A 113 -8.12 -7.67 3.90
C LEU A 113 -8.36 -9.16 4.20
N CYS A 114 -7.51 -10.05 3.68
CA CYS A 114 -7.74 -11.50 3.72
C CYS A 114 -7.24 -12.16 5.01
N GLU A 115 -6.02 -11.83 5.46
CA GLU A 115 -5.38 -12.52 6.59
C GLU A 115 -5.72 -11.89 7.93
N HIS A 116 -5.76 -10.55 8.02
CA HIS A 116 -6.03 -9.85 9.26
C HIS A 116 -7.52 -9.61 9.51
N LEU A 117 -8.23 -9.07 8.49
CA LEU A 117 -9.67 -8.78 8.59
C LEU A 117 -10.56 -9.99 8.24
N GLY A 118 -9.99 -11.06 7.68
CA GLY A 118 -10.72 -12.28 7.34
C GLY A 118 -11.73 -12.12 6.19
N ILE A 119 -11.51 -11.16 5.28
CA ILE A 119 -12.42 -10.83 4.19
C ILE A 119 -12.12 -11.71 2.98
N GLU A 120 -13.09 -12.48 2.50
CA GLU A 120 -12.98 -13.15 1.22
C GLU A 120 -13.28 -12.17 0.07
N LEU A 121 -12.31 -11.96 -0.82
CA LEU A 121 -12.46 -11.05 -1.98
C LEU A 121 -13.11 -11.74 -3.18
N ARG A 122 -13.05 -13.08 -3.27
CA ARG A 122 -13.64 -13.83 -4.39
C ARG A 122 -15.13 -13.56 -4.49
N GLY A 123 -15.57 -13.20 -5.71
CA GLY A 123 -16.99 -12.96 -5.99
C GLY A 123 -17.56 -11.66 -5.42
N LYS A 124 -16.73 -10.82 -4.78
CA LYS A 124 -17.17 -9.51 -4.27
C LYS A 124 -17.16 -8.45 -5.35
N ARG A 125 -18.09 -7.50 -5.25
CA ARG A 125 -18.13 -6.29 -6.07
C ARG A 125 -17.36 -5.22 -5.34
N ILE A 126 -16.25 -4.79 -5.93
CA ILE A 126 -15.30 -3.86 -5.29
C ILE A 126 -15.33 -2.53 -6.04
N LEU A 127 -15.50 -1.44 -5.29
CA LEU A 127 -15.30 -0.08 -5.78
C LEU A 127 -13.96 0.45 -5.27
N LEU A 128 -13.11 0.91 -6.19
CA LEU A 128 -11.86 1.59 -5.90
C LEU A 128 -12.02 3.08 -6.21
N LEU A 129 -12.01 3.92 -5.18
CA LEU A 129 -12.06 5.37 -5.28
C LEU A 129 -10.65 5.92 -5.44
N GLY A 130 -10.40 6.59 -6.56
CA GLY A 130 -9.09 7.13 -6.92
C GLY A 130 -8.48 6.43 -8.14
N ALA A 131 -7.67 7.16 -8.90
CA ALA A 131 -6.94 6.66 -10.07
C ALA A 131 -5.48 7.18 -10.09
N GLY A 132 -4.90 7.39 -8.91
CA GLY A 132 -3.50 7.74 -8.73
C GLY A 132 -2.60 6.52 -8.58
N GLY A 133 -1.32 6.76 -8.26
CA GLY A 133 -0.33 5.69 -8.10
C GLY A 133 -0.69 4.64 -7.03
N ALA A 134 -1.30 5.08 -5.92
CA ALA A 134 -1.77 4.16 -4.88
C ALA A 134 -2.88 3.24 -5.41
N ALA A 135 -3.90 3.80 -6.09
CA ALA A 135 -4.96 3.01 -6.72
C ALA A 135 -4.38 2.03 -7.75
N ARG A 136 -3.48 2.50 -8.62
CA ARG A 136 -2.85 1.65 -9.65
C ARG A 136 -2.10 0.47 -9.06
N GLY A 137 -1.40 0.67 -7.93
CA GLY A 137 -0.60 -0.37 -7.28
C GLY A 137 -1.42 -1.52 -6.69
N VAL A 138 -2.72 -1.30 -6.40
CA VAL A 138 -3.56 -2.32 -5.75
C VAL A 138 -4.47 -3.07 -6.72
N VAL A 139 -4.63 -2.60 -7.98
CA VAL A 139 -5.55 -3.22 -8.94
C VAL A 139 -5.17 -4.68 -9.24
N LEU A 140 -3.91 -4.93 -9.65
CA LEU A 140 -3.48 -6.27 -10.02
C LEU A 140 -3.59 -7.28 -8.88
N PRO A 141 -3.12 -6.98 -7.64
CA PRO A 141 -3.31 -7.84 -6.48
C PRO A 141 -4.79 -8.12 -6.16
N LEU A 142 -5.67 -7.13 -6.24
CA LEU A 142 -7.11 -7.34 -6.04
C LEU A 142 -7.70 -8.29 -7.10
N LEU A 143 -7.35 -8.11 -8.37
CA LEU A 143 -7.81 -8.97 -9.47
C LEU A 143 -7.35 -10.42 -9.33
N ALA A 144 -6.16 -10.67 -8.76
CA ALA A 144 -5.65 -12.01 -8.49
C ALA A 144 -6.58 -12.83 -7.58
N HIS A 145 -7.37 -12.15 -6.73
CA HIS A 145 -8.36 -12.76 -5.84
C HIS A 145 -9.73 -12.98 -6.48
N ARG A 146 -9.86 -12.73 -7.82
CA ARG A 146 -11.06 -13.00 -8.63
C ARG A 146 -12.35 -12.39 -8.04
N PRO A 147 -12.40 -11.07 -7.80
CA PRO A 147 -13.65 -10.40 -7.46
C PRO A 147 -14.67 -10.60 -8.58
N ALA A 148 -15.97 -10.49 -8.28
CA ALA A 148 -17.01 -10.52 -9.30
C ALA A 148 -16.90 -9.30 -10.23
N ASN A 149 -16.55 -8.15 -9.67
CA ASN A 149 -16.30 -6.92 -10.40
C ASN A 149 -15.32 -6.04 -9.61
N LEU A 150 -14.47 -5.29 -10.33
CA LEU A 150 -13.67 -4.19 -9.81
C LEU A 150 -13.97 -2.95 -10.66
N THR A 151 -14.60 -1.96 -10.03
CA THR A 151 -14.93 -0.68 -10.66
C THR A 151 -14.02 0.41 -10.10
N ILE A 152 -13.44 1.23 -10.98
CA ILE A 152 -12.67 2.42 -10.58
C ILE A 152 -13.53 3.67 -10.77
N ALA A 153 -13.53 4.54 -9.77
CA ALA A 153 -14.11 5.86 -9.87
C ALA A 153 -13.15 6.93 -9.38
N ASN A 154 -13.12 8.08 -10.09
CA ASN A 154 -12.21 9.17 -9.76
C ASN A 154 -12.82 10.53 -10.12
N ARG A 155 -12.48 11.58 -9.36
CA ARG A 155 -12.92 12.96 -9.63
C ARG A 155 -12.65 13.37 -11.09
N THR A 156 -11.46 13.09 -11.61
CA THR A 156 -11.15 13.23 -13.04
C THR A 156 -11.47 11.90 -13.73
N TYR A 157 -12.66 11.78 -14.33
CA TYR A 157 -13.17 10.54 -14.89
C TYR A 157 -12.24 9.94 -15.96
N SER A 158 -11.61 10.77 -16.80
CA SER A 158 -10.66 10.30 -17.83
C SER A 158 -9.50 9.48 -17.26
N LYS A 159 -9.03 9.82 -16.05
CA LYS A 159 -7.99 9.03 -15.36
C LYS A 159 -8.50 7.66 -14.91
N ALA A 160 -9.75 7.57 -14.49
CA ALA A 160 -10.38 6.29 -14.16
C ALA A 160 -10.54 5.42 -15.41
N VAL A 161 -10.96 6.00 -16.53
CA VAL A 161 -11.09 5.31 -17.84
C VAL A 161 -9.73 4.81 -18.32
N GLU A 162 -8.69 5.64 -18.24
CA GLU A 162 -7.32 5.25 -18.63
C GLU A 162 -6.85 4.05 -17.81
N LEU A 163 -6.97 4.15 -16.49
CA LEU A 163 -6.52 3.07 -15.58
C LEU A 163 -7.35 1.79 -15.78
N ALA A 164 -8.66 1.92 -15.93
CA ALA A 164 -9.56 0.79 -16.20
C ALA A 164 -9.22 0.10 -17.54
N GLY A 165 -8.85 0.86 -18.57
CA GLY A 165 -8.41 0.32 -19.86
C GLY A 165 -7.14 -0.52 -19.76
N ILE A 166 -6.17 -0.11 -18.93
CA ILE A 166 -4.92 -0.86 -18.69
C ILE A 166 -5.22 -2.24 -18.13
N PHE A 167 -6.13 -2.32 -17.16
CA PHE A 167 -6.44 -3.56 -16.43
C PHE A 167 -7.68 -4.30 -16.94
N ARG A 168 -8.36 -3.76 -17.96
CA ARG A 168 -9.61 -4.31 -18.54
C ARG A 168 -10.71 -4.49 -17.49
N ILE A 169 -10.91 -3.46 -16.68
CA ILE A 169 -11.95 -3.39 -15.64
C ILE A 169 -12.90 -2.23 -15.92
N GLU A 170 -13.90 -2.03 -15.08
CA GLU A 170 -14.90 -0.99 -15.27
C GLU A 170 -14.44 0.36 -14.70
N ALA A 171 -14.88 1.46 -15.35
CA ALA A 171 -14.78 2.80 -14.83
C ALA A 171 -16.18 3.43 -14.72
N ALA A 172 -16.45 4.13 -13.63
CA ALA A 172 -17.71 4.85 -13.43
C ALA A 172 -17.47 6.31 -13.03
N PRO A 173 -18.28 7.27 -13.52
CA PRO A 173 -18.29 8.61 -13.00
C PRO A 173 -18.78 8.63 -11.54
N LEU A 174 -18.19 9.46 -10.68
CA LEU A 174 -18.60 9.54 -9.27
C LEU A 174 -20.09 9.79 -9.09
N THR A 175 -20.71 10.60 -9.96
CA THR A 175 -22.13 10.96 -9.91
C THR A 175 -23.09 9.85 -10.37
N GLN A 176 -22.57 8.76 -10.92
CA GLN A 176 -23.37 7.64 -11.43
C GLN A 176 -23.14 6.34 -10.62
N LEU A 177 -22.41 6.43 -9.51
CA LEU A 177 -22.21 5.29 -8.63
C LEU A 177 -23.55 4.86 -8.01
N GLN A 178 -23.76 3.55 -7.88
CA GLN A 178 -24.98 2.96 -7.35
C GLN A 178 -24.69 2.16 -6.08
N PRO A 179 -25.66 1.95 -5.18
CA PRO A 179 -25.47 1.16 -3.95
C PRO A 179 -25.43 -0.35 -4.25
N CYS A 180 -24.34 -0.81 -4.84
CA CYS A 180 -24.20 -2.19 -5.26
C CYS A 180 -22.85 -2.84 -4.89
N TYR A 181 -22.00 -2.15 -4.14
CA TYR A 181 -20.66 -2.63 -3.83
C TYR A 181 -20.61 -3.33 -2.48
N ASP A 182 -19.93 -4.47 -2.43
CA ASP A 182 -19.71 -5.21 -1.19
C ASP A 182 -18.51 -4.60 -0.41
N ILE A 183 -17.51 -4.10 -1.14
CA ILE A 183 -16.31 -3.46 -0.56
C ILE A 183 -16.05 -2.15 -1.29
N ILE A 184 -15.80 -1.08 -0.54
CA ILE A 184 -15.42 0.24 -1.07
C ILE A 184 -14.04 0.61 -0.50
N ILE A 185 -13.06 0.80 -1.38
CA ILE A 185 -11.68 1.12 -1.02
C ILE A 185 -11.38 2.57 -1.41
N ASN A 186 -11.01 3.41 -0.44
CA ASN A 186 -10.58 4.77 -0.68
C ASN A 186 -9.06 4.82 -0.90
N ALA A 187 -8.63 5.07 -2.12
CA ALA A 187 -7.24 5.30 -2.52
C ALA A 187 -6.99 6.77 -2.91
N THR A 188 -7.89 7.69 -2.53
CA THR A 188 -7.74 9.11 -2.78
C THR A 188 -6.92 9.79 -1.68
N SER A 189 -6.46 11.02 -1.93
CA SER A 189 -5.79 11.85 -0.93
C SER A 189 -6.74 12.60 0.00
N SER A 190 -8.06 12.36 -0.06
CA SER A 190 -9.04 13.12 0.72
C SER A 190 -8.79 13.04 2.23
N SER A 191 -8.48 11.87 2.75
CA SER A 191 -8.22 11.64 4.18
C SER A 191 -6.96 12.35 4.69
N LEU A 192 -5.96 12.62 3.81
CA LEU A 192 -4.81 13.48 4.15
C LEU A 192 -5.22 14.92 4.49
N HIS A 193 -6.37 15.36 3.97
CA HIS A 193 -6.94 16.68 4.18
C HIS A 193 -8.13 16.65 5.15
N HIS A 194 -8.28 15.59 5.94
CA HIS A 194 -9.38 15.37 6.88
C HIS A 194 -10.77 15.48 6.22
N ALA A 195 -10.90 15.02 4.97
CA ALA A 195 -12.14 15.05 4.19
C ALA A 195 -12.50 13.66 3.66
N ALA A 196 -13.78 13.37 3.51
CA ALA A 196 -14.25 12.25 2.73
C ALA A 196 -14.21 12.61 1.22
N PRO A 197 -14.07 11.60 0.32
CA PRO A 197 -14.27 11.86 -1.11
C PRO A 197 -15.71 12.29 -1.40
N ASP A 198 -15.88 13.16 -2.40
CA ASP A 198 -17.18 13.63 -2.84
C ASP A 198 -17.89 12.56 -3.68
N VAL A 199 -18.62 11.68 -3.00
CA VAL A 199 -19.35 10.55 -3.58
C VAL A 199 -20.81 10.54 -3.07
N PRO A 200 -21.76 9.96 -3.83
CA PRO A 200 -23.12 9.77 -3.34
C PRO A 200 -23.12 8.96 -2.04
N PRO A 201 -23.75 9.42 -0.96
CA PRO A 201 -23.71 8.72 0.33
C PRO A 201 -24.40 7.35 0.32
N ASP A 202 -25.36 7.15 -0.55
CA ASP A 202 -26.12 5.91 -0.69
C ASP A 202 -25.28 4.72 -1.22
N ILE A 203 -24.10 4.96 -1.82
CA ILE A 203 -23.21 3.87 -2.23
C ILE A 203 -22.78 2.97 -1.06
N PHE A 204 -22.82 3.49 0.16
CA PHE A 204 -22.49 2.74 1.37
C PHE A 204 -23.65 1.91 1.92
N ALA A 205 -24.87 2.10 1.41
CA ALA A 205 -26.02 1.32 1.84
C ALA A 205 -25.83 -0.17 1.51
N GLY A 206 -25.68 -1.00 2.55
CA GLY A 206 -25.42 -2.42 2.41
C GLY A 206 -23.97 -2.80 2.07
N CYS A 207 -23.05 -1.84 2.00
CA CYS A 207 -21.63 -2.10 1.89
C CYS A 207 -21.13 -2.87 3.12
N PHE A 208 -20.46 -4.00 2.90
CA PHE A 208 -19.93 -4.80 3.99
C PHE A 208 -18.70 -4.15 4.63
N LEU A 209 -17.75 -3.65 3.81
CA LEU A 209 -16.54 -3.00 4.27
C LEU A 209 -16.24 -1.71 3.48
N ALA A 210 -16.04 -0.61 4.20
CA ALA A 210 -15.41 0.59 3.67
C ALA A 210 -13.98 0.71 4.22
N TYR A 211 -12.99 0.57 3.32
CA TYR A 211 -11.57 0.55 3.65
C TYR A 211 -10.89 1.82 3.19
N ASP A 212 -10.20 2.52 4.10
CA ASP A 212 -9.38 3.69 3.77
C ASP A 212 -7.91 3.28 3.67
N MET A 213 -7.26 3.49 2.53
CA MET A 213 -5.82 3.21 2.40
C MET A 213 -4.94 4.19 3.19
N PHE A 214 -5.50 5.29 3.65
CA PHE A 214 -4.87 6.17 4.65
C PHE A 214 -5.11 5.58 6.05
N TYR A 215 -4.17 5.81 6.99
CA TYR A 215 -4.32 5.41 8.39
C TYR A 215 -4.10 6.61 9.33
N ALA A 216 -4.75 6.57 10.46
CA ALA A 216 -4.63 7.59 11.50
C ALA A 216 -4.81 6.94 12.90
N ASP A 217 -4.49 7.69 13.95
CA ASP A 217 -4.70 7.22 15.33
C ASP A 217 -6.20 7.15 15.71
N THR A 218 -7.05 7.89 14.99
CA THR A 218 -8.51 7.87 15.11
C THR A 218 -9.17 7.53 13.78
N ALA A 219 -10.49 7.25 13.80
CA ALA A 219 -11.24 6.96 12.59
C ALA A 219 -11.12 8.12 11.58
N THR A 220 -10.74 7.80 10.34
CA THR A 220 -10.58 8.78 9.27
C THR A 220 -11.92 9.41 8.87
N ALA A 221 -11.89 10.58 8.21
CA ALA A 221 -13.10 11.21 7.71
C ALA A 221 -13.91 10.31 6.76
N PHE A 222 -13.20 9.51 5.94
CA PHE A 222 -13.84 8.50 5.08
C PHE A 222 -14.55 7.41 5.89
N MET A 223 -13.88 6.86 6.92
CA MET A 223 -14.49 5.83 7.78
C MET A 223 -15.73 6.34 8.49
N GLN A 224 -15.65 7.57 9.04
CA GLN A 224 -16.78 8.20 9.72
C GLN A 224 -17.95 8.43 8.74
N PHE A 225 -17.67 8.94 7.55
CA PHE A 225 -18.66 9.16 6.50
C PHE A 225 -19.33 7.84 6.08
N ALA A 226 -18.53 6.80 5.81
CA ALA A 226 -19.03 5.49 5.41
C ALA A 226 -19.93 4.85 6.47
N ALA A 227 -19.52 4.89 7.75
CA ALA A 227 -20.30 4.35 8.86
C ALA A 227 -21.64 5.07 9.03
N GLN A 228 -21.66 6.41 8.89
CA GLN A 228 -22.89 7.21 8.96
C GLN A 228 -23.89 6.90 7.84
N HIS A 229 -23.42 6.37 6.70
CA HIS A 229 -24.24 6.10 5.51
C HIS A 229 -24.46 4.61 5.22
N GLY A 230 -24.18 3.73 6.21
CA GLY A 230 -24.64 2.34 6.17
C GLY A 230 -23.59 1.28 5.84
N ALA A 231 -22.31 1.63 5.83
CA ALA A 231 -21.25 0.63 5.81
C ALA A 231 -21.27 -0.18 7.12
N GLN A 232 -21.25 -1.51 7.01
CA GLN A 232 -21.34 -2.40 8.17
C GLN A 232 -20.03 -2.42 8.97
N GLN A 233 -18.90 -2.32 8.27
CA GLN A 233 -17.56 -2.27 8.85
C GLN A 233 -16.73 -1.17 8.20
N THR A 234 -15.80 -0.60 8.95
CA THR A 234 -14.78 0.31 8.43
C THR A 234 -13.41 -0.10 8.91
N ALA A 235 -12.40 0.11 8.07
CA ALA A 235 -11.00 -0.14 8.42
C ALA A 235 -10.11 0.93 7.78
N ASP A 236 -8.93 1.16 8.37
CA ASP A 236 -7.91 2.06 7.83
C ASP A 236 -6.68 1.29 7.34
N GLY A 237 -5.75 2.00 6.70
CA GLY A 237 -4.57 1.45 6.03
C GLY A 237 -3.42 0.99 6.94
N LEU A 238 -3.57 0.96 8.27
CA LEU A 238 -2.47 0.50 9.14
C LEU A 238 -2.09 -0.95 8.85
N GLY A 239 -3.09 -1.80 8.63
CA GLY A 239 -2.84 -3.20 8.28
C GLY A 239 -2.16 -3.34 6.91
N MET A 240 -2.55 -2.53 5.92
CA MET A 240 -1.86 -2.44 4.64
C MET A 240 -0.40 -2.02 4.80
N LEU A 241 -0.11 -1.04 5.68
CA LEU A 241 1.25 -0.60 5.98
C LEU A 241 2.09 -1.74 6.54
N VAL A 242 1.56 -2.53 7.46
CA VAL A 242 2.25 -3.69 8.04
C VAL A 242 2.38 -4.81 7.01
N GLY A 243 1.33 -5.10 6.27
CA GLY A 243 1.30 -6.15 5.25
C GLY A 243 2.32 -5.93 4.11
N GLN A 244 2.46 -4.69 3.61
CA GLN A 244 3.47 -4.39 2.58
C GLN A 244 4.91 -4.53 3.11
N ALA A 245 5.12 -4.17 4.37
CA ALA A 245 6.42 -4.38 5.02
C ALA A 245 6.72 -5.86 5.23
N ALA A 246 5.72 -6.67 5.58
CA ALA A 246 5.86 -8.11 5.69
C ALA A 246 6.21 -8.75 4.34
N ALA A 247 5.55 -8.33 3.26
CA ALA A 247 5.87 -8.80 1.91
C ALA A 247 7.30 -8.44 1.47
N ALA A 248 7.80 -7.26 1.84
CA ALA A 248 9.19 -6.87 1.62
C ALA A 248 10.16 -7.72 2.46
N TYR A 249 9.86 -7.89 3.75
CA TYR A 249 10.67 -8.68 4.67
C TYR A 249 10.80 -10.14 4.21
N GLU A 250 9.71 -10.73 3.77
CA GLU A 250 9.68 -12.11 3.24
C GLU A 250 10.59 -12.26 2.01
N GLN A 251 10.61 -11.29 1.10
CA GLN A 251 11.53 -11.32 -0.05
C GLN A 251 13.00 -11.21 0.35
N TRP A 252 13.33 -10.40 1.38
CA TRP A 252 14.70 -10.22 1.83
C TRP A 252 15.22 -11.39 2.67
N ARG A 253 14.32 -11.99 3.48
CA ARG A 253 14.69 -12.92 4.55
C ARG A 253 14.16 -14.34 4.35
N GLY A 254 13.16 -14.54 3.49
CA GLY A 254 12.45 -15.83 3.37
C GLY A 254 11.62 -16.22 4.59
N PHE A 255 11.36 -15.26 5.49
CA PHE A 255 10.53 -15.44 6.70
C PHE A 255 9.22 -14.66 6.54
N ALA A 256 8.09 -15.34 6.77
CA ALA A 256 6.75 -14.75 6.74
C ALA A 256 6.32 -14.30 8.15
N PRO A 257 6.30 -12.97 8.42
CA PRO A 257 5.93 -12.47 9.74
C PRO A 257 4.43 -12.57 10.03
N ASP A 258 4.07 -12.70 11.32
CA ASP A 258 2.69 -12.50 11.80
C ASP A 258 2.34 -11.00 11.82
N ILE A 259 1.58 -10.57 10.82
CA ILE A 259 1.16 -9.16 10.70
C ILE A 259 0.16 -8.76 11.79
N ALA A 260 -0.73 -9.67 12.23
CA ALA A 260 -1.79 -9.36 13.17
C ALA A 260 -1.25 -8.93 14.53
N SER A 261 -0.18 -9.58 15.01
CA SER A 261 0.46 -9.21 16.28
C SER A 261 1.09 -7.81 16.22
N VAL A 262 1.72 -7.45 15.08
CA VAL A 262 2.34 -6.13 14.90
C VAL A 262 1.28 -5.04 14.78
N ILE A 263 0.18 -5.28 14.06
CA ILE A 263 -0.94 -4.34 13.97
C ILE A 263 -1.51 -4.05 15.36
N ARG A 264 -1.80 -5.10 16.16
CA ARG A 264 -2.28 -4.94 17.55
C ARG A 264 -1.32 -4.10 18.39
N HIS A 265 -0.02 -4.37 18.29
CA HIS A 265 0.99 -3.63 19.04
C HIS A 265 1.03 -2.14 18.67
N LEU A 266 1.02 -1.83 17.36
CA LEU A 266 1.01 -0.44 16.87
C LEU A 266 -0.26 0.32 17.28
N ARG A 267 -1.42 -0.37 17.33
CA ARG A 267 -2.68 0.21 17.81
C ARG A 267 -2.63 0.52 19.30
N ALA A 268 -2.07 -0.38 20.12
CA ALA A 268 -1.95 -0.17 21.55
C ALA A 268 -1.07 1.07 21.85
N GLN A 269 0.03 1.26 21.14
CA GLN A 269 0.90 2.42 21.29
C GLN A 269 0.25 3.76 20.88
N ALA A 270 -0.67 3.75 19.93
CA ALA A 270 -1.38 4.95 19.50
C ALA A 270 -2.48 5.37 20.48
N ALA A 271 -2.89 4.47 21.41
CA ALA A 271 -3.91 4.72 22.42
C ALA A 271 -3.34 5.24 23.76
N GLU A 272 -2.02 5.21 23.94
CA GLU A 272 -1.28 5.77 25.09
C GLU A 272 -0.91 7.25 24.85
#